data_910b7d822e84aa6fab2695af4e68353f
#
_entry.id   910b7d822e84aa6fab2695af4e68353f
#
_cell.length_a   1.000
_cell.length_b   1.000
_cell.length_c   1.000
_cell.angle_alpha   90.00
_cell.angle_beta   90.00
_cell.angle_gamma   90.00
#
_symmetry.space_group_name_H-M   'P 1'
#
loop_
_entity.id
_entity.type
_entity.pdbx_description
1 polymer ?
#
loop_
_entity_poly.entity_id
_entity_poly.type
_entity_poly.pdbx_seq_one_letter_code
_entity_poly.pdbx_strand_id
1 'polypeptide(L)'
;EVLDSVTIARSRKHIQKYYDTTDIGTFPSRLKPISLRPNLTDLKSAITYNQIFEQLMLLTLTIYTPTHYIQPSKMEKYAELYGDNRVNVGFTQASREQGIRRLTAINLMKRMESSVYSFNLTLTRIKALIDKTIKAIDDFNKFTDTKLDLTDISDVDEFDDEDQNVDDLFSFGKKIKISLADMDYVSWRKSLQKDADILELLTLMVGDITPEHDLK
;
A
#
# COMPACT_ATOMS: atom_id res chain seq x y z
N GLU A 1 -2.31 24.10 7.13
CA GLU A 1 -1.37 25.22 7.49
C GLU A 1 -0.53 25.69 6.32
N VAL A 2 0.22 24.82 5.59
CA VAL A 2 1.04 25.26 4.44
C VAL A 2 0.17 25.79 3.31
N LEU A 3 -0.93 25.12 2.98
CA LEU A 3 -1.86 25.58 1.94
C LEU A 3 -2.55 26.89 2.31
N ASP A 4 -2.87 27.10 3.59
CA ASP A 4 -3.51 28.33 4.06
C ASP A 4 -2.62 29.57 3.89
N SER A 5 -1.31 29.39 3.90
CA SER A 5 -0.35 30.49 3.72
C SER A 5 -0.11 30.88 2.25
N VAL A 6 -0.39 29.96 1.31
CA VAL A 6 -0.11 30.17 -0.13
C VAL A 6 -1.36 30.18 -1.02
N THR A 7 -2.53 29.87 -0.46
CA THR A 7 -3.79 29.83 -1.21
C THR A 7 -4.89 30.63 -0.52
N ILE A 8 -5.70 31.31 -1.32
CA ILE A 8 -6.92 31.98 -0.85
C ILE A 8 -8.12 31.16 -1.30
N ALA A 9 -8.57 30.23 -0.45
CA ALA A 9 -9.76 29.43 -0.74
C ALA A 9 -11.04 30.17 -0.36
N ARG A 10 -12.00 30.19 -1.26
CA ARG A 10 -13.33 30.79 -1.04
C ARG A 10 -14.43 29.79 -1.38
N SER A 11 -15.31 29.51 -0.43
CA SER A 11 -16.52 28.75 -0.71
C SER A 11 -17.59 29.65 -1.33
N ARG A 12 -18.52 29.05 -2.11
CA ARG A 12 -19.68 29.80 -2.65
C ARG A 12 -20.46 30.54 -1.55
N LYS A 13 -20.65 29.92 -0.40
CA LYS A 13 -21.30 30.55 0.76
C LYS A 13 -20.50 31.74 1.28
N HIS A 14 -19.16 31.66 1.26
CA HIS A 14 -18.30 32.75 1.67
C HIS A 14 -18.44 33.93 0.69
N ILE A 15 -18.40 33.65 -0.61
CA ILE A 15 -18.56 34.66 -1.66
C ILE A 15 -19.91 35.33 -1.52
N GLN A 16 -21.01 34.59 -1.42
CA GLN A 16 -22.35 35.13 -1.27
C GLN A 16 -22.56 36.00 0.00
N LYS A 17 -21.82 35.71 1.07
CA LYS A 17 -21.95 36.41 2.34
C LYS A 17 -21.15 37.71 2.40
N TYR A 18 -19.98 37.75 1.77
CA TYR A 18 -18.99 38.81 1.99
C TYR A 18 -18.61 39.61 0.76
N TYR A 19 -19.07 39.21 -0.43
CA TYR A 19 -18.77 39.90 -1.67
C TYR A 19 -20.04 40.36 -2.37
N ASP A 20 -19.96 41.48 -3.07
CA ASP A 20 -21.00 41.88 -4.00
C ASP A 20 -21.02 40.90 -5.19
N THR A 21 -22.18 40.26 -5.38
CA THR A 21 -22.38 39.27 -6.45
C THR A 21 -23.21 39.82 -7.62
N THR A 22 -23.44 41.12 -7.66
CA THR A 22 -24.29 41.78 -8.67
C THR A 22 -23.76 41.50 -10.08
N ASP A 23 -22.46 41.60 -10.27
CA ASP A 23 -21.78 41.36 -11.58
C ASP A 23 -21.60 39.88 -11.88
N ILE A 24 -21.55 39.00 -10.87
CA ILE A 24 -21.32 37.57 -11.02
C ILE A 24 -22.64 36.81 -11.25
N GLY A 25 -23.76 37.38 -10.83
CA GLY A 25 -25.05 36.75 -10.86
C GLY A 25 -25.25 35.70 -9.75
N THR A 26 -26.32 34.93 -9.87
CA THR A 26 -26.67 33.90 -8.86
C THR A 26 -25.94 32.58 -9.15
N PHE A 27 -25.31 32.01 -8.12
CA PHE A 27 -24.75 30.67 -8.23
C PHE A 27 -25.87 29.64 -8.48
N PRO A 28 -25.63 28.66 -9.38
CA PRO A 28 -26.61 27.60 -9.62
C PRO A 28 -26.88 26.81 -8.34
N SER A 29 -28.15 26.43 -8.15
CA SER A 29 -28.56 25.62 -7.02
C SER A 29 -27.92 24.23 -7.10
N ARG A 30 -27.45 23.71 -5.96
CA ARG A 30 -26.97 22.35 -5.86
C ARG A 30 -28.16 21.39 -5.78
N LEU A 31 -28.24 20.47 -6.73
CA LEU A 31 -29.13 19.33 -6.61
C LEU A 31 -28.64 18.39 -5.50
N LYS A 32 -29.54 17.57 -4.97
CA LYS A 32 -29.14 16.52 -4.03
C LYS A 32 -28.22 15.53 -4.75
N PRO A 33 -27.10 15.10 -4.13
CA PRO A 33 -26.23 14.10 -4.73
C PRO A 33 -27.00 12.79 -4.92
N ILE A 34 -26.85 12.17 -6.10
CA ILE A 34 -27.34 10.83 -6.37
C ILE A 34 -26.17 9.88 -6.08
N SER A 35 -26.37 8.97 -5.12
CA SER A 35 -25.38 7.95 -4.79
C SER A 35 -25.61 6.73 -5.67
N LEU A 36 -24.70 6.46 -6.58
CA LEU A 36 -24.69 5.24 -7.38
C LEU A 36 -23.75 4.23 -6.71
N ARG A 37 -24.20 3.00 -6.54
CA ARG A 37 -23.43 1.90 -5.97
C ARG A 37 -23.45 0.71 -6.92
N PRO A 38 -22.64 0.74 -8.00
CA PRO A 38 -22.57 -0.38 -8.93
C PRO A 38 -21.99 -1.61 -8.22
N ASN A 39 -22.36 -2.79 -8.72
CA ASN A 39 -21.71 -4.03 -8.32
C ASN A 39 -20.25 -4.02 -8.79
N LEU A 40 -19.44 -4.97 -8.29
CA LEU A 40 -18.04 -5.12 -8.72
C LEU A 40 -17.96 -5.68 -10.15
N THR A 41 -18.92 -6.52 -10.52
CA THR A 41 -18.97 -7.21 -11.81
C THR A 41 -20.40 -7.55 -12.17
N ASP A 42 -20.65 -7.83 -13.44
CA ASP A 42 -21.92 -8.35 -13.99
C ASP A 42 -22.01 -9.88 -13.95
N LEU A 43 -20.93 -10.56 -13.56
CA LEU A 43 -20.91 -12.02 -13.46
C LEU A 43 -21.83 -12.52 -12.34
N LYS A 44 -22.66 -13.54 -12.64
CA LYS A 44 -23.67 -14.08 -11.71
C LYS A 44 -23.08 -14.80 -10.48
N SER A 45 -21.86 -15.30 -10.58
CA SER A 45 -21.10 -15.95 -9.49
C SER A 45 -20.34 -14.95 -8.62
N ALA A 46 -20.73 -13.71 -8.68
CA ALA A 46 -19.92 -12.61 -8.17
C ALA A 46 -19.76 -12.62 -6.67
N ILE A 47 -18.51 -12.51 -6.31
CA ILE A 47 -18.02 -12.12 -5.01
C ILE A 47 -18.51 -10.72 -4.66
N THR A 48 -18.94 -10.56 -3.43
CA THR A 48 -19.38 -9.28 -2.91
C THR A 48 -18.18 -8.44 -2.41
N TYR A 49 -18.33 -7.12 -2.45
CA TYR A 49 -17.36 -6.20 -1.86
C TYR A 49 -17.00 -6.58 -0.41
N ASN A 50 -18.00 -6.96 0.40
CA ASN A 50 -17.77 -7.32 1.80
C ASN A 50 -16.88 -8.56 1.95
N GLN A 51 -17.05 -9.58 1.10
CA GLN A 51 -16.22 -10.78 1.15
C GLN A 51 -14.76 -10.46 0.84
N ILE A 52 -14.49 -9.62 -0.17
CA ILE A 52 -13.13 -9.17 -0.48
C ILE A 52 -12.57 -8.33 0.67
N PHE A 53 -13.37 -7.41 1.20
CA PHE A 53 -12.98 -6.54 2.31
C PHE A 53 -12.60 -7.34 3.56
N GLU A 54 -13.37 -8.36 3.93
CA GLU A 54 -13.06 -9.25 5.06
C GLU A 54 -11.71 -9.93 4.88
N GLN A 55 -11.39 -10.42 3.69
CA GLN A 55 -10.08 -11.02 3.40
C GLN A 55 -8.95 -9.99 3.41
N LEU A 56 -9.17 -8.79 2.85
CA LEU A 56 -8.18 -7.71 2.90
C LEU A 56 -7.83 -7.30 4.32
N MET A 57 -8.80 -7.33 5.24
CA MET A 57 -8.58 -6.98 6.65
C MET A 57 -7.71 -8.00 7.39
N LEU A 58 -7.57 -9.22 6.87
CA LEU A 58 -6.69 -10.25 7.43
C LEU A 58 -5.22 -10.07 7.03
N LEU A 59 -4.94 -9.27 5.97
CA LEU A 59 -3.57 -9.02 5.50
C LEU A 59 -2.78 -8.23 6.54
N THR A 60 -1.64 -8.76 6.89
CA THR A 60 -0.70 -8.06 7.78
C THR A 60 0.33 -7.24 7.01
N LEU A 61 0.56 -7.55 5.73
CA LEU A 61 1.49 -6.86 4.83
C LEU A 61 2.90 -6.72 5.45
N THR A 62 3.39 -7.80 6.05
CA THR A 62 4.67 -7.83 6.76
C THR A 62 5.87 -7.65 5.86
N ILE A 63 5.68 -7.80 4.56
CA ILE A 63 6.70 -7.48 3.54
C ILE A 63 7.17 -6.00 3.64
N TYR A 64 6.30 -5.09 4.10
CA TYR A 64 6.60 -3.68 4.25
C TYR A 64 7.11 -3.29 5.64
N THR A 65 7.25 -4.26 6.55
CA THR A 65 7.71 -4.00 7.93
C THR A 65 8.83 -4.96 8.36
N PRO A 66 9.92 -5.12 7.57
CA PRO A 66 11.00 -6.05 7.88
C PRO A 66 11.75 -5.69 9.16
N THR A 67 11.86 -4.40 9.50
CA THR A 67 12.54 -3.97 10.74
C THR A 67 11.86 -4.50 12.01
N HIS A 68 10.58 -4.84 11.93
CA HIS A 68 9.86 -5.42 13.07
C HIS A 68 10.40 -6.81 13.49
N TYR A 69 11.10 -7.48 12.58
CA TYR A 69 11.68 -8.80 12.78
C TYR A 69 13.17 -8.78 13.07
N ILE A 70 13.80 -7.59 13.22
CA ILE A 70 15.19 -7.49 13.66
C ILE A 70 15.30 -7.99 15.10
N GLN A 71 16.30 -8.83 15.37
CA GLN A 71 16.57 -9.30 16.73
C GLN A 71 16.87 -8.12 17.66
N PRO A 72 16.34 -8.10 18.90
CA PRO A 72 16.54 -6.98 19.83
C PRO A 72 18.00 -6.63 20.06
N SER A 73 18.89 -7.65 20.08
CA SER A 73 20.34 -7.46 20.21
C SER A 73 21.02 -6.77 19.03
N LYS A 74 20.32 -6.64 17.90
CA LYS A 74 20.84 -6.04 16.65
C LYS A 74 20.17 -4.70 16.33
N MET A 75 19.13 -4.32 17.06
CA MET A 75 18.36 -3.10 16.80
C MET A 75 19.23 -1.83 16.88
N GLU A 76 20.16 -1.76 17.83
CA GLU A 76 21.06 -0.61 17.99
C GLU A 76 21.93 -0.41 16.74
N LYS A 77 22.51 -1.49 16.19
CA LYS A 77 23.29 -1.47 14.95
C LYS A 77 22.50 -0.85 13.79
N TYR A 78 21.24 -1.21 13.63
CA TYR A 78 20.40 -0.69 12.53
C TYR A 78 19.87 0.71 12.84
N ALA A 79 19.65 1.06 14.10
CA ALA A 79 19.32 2.42 14.50
C ALA A 79 20.48 3.40 14.21
N GLU A 80 21.74 2.99 14.42
CA GLU A 80 22.91 3.78 14.05
C GLU A 80 23.11 3.91 12.54
N LEU A 81 22.89 2.83 11.79
CA LEU A 81 23.06 2.82 10.33
C LEU A 81 21.98 3.62 9.59
N TYR A 82 20.75 3.59 10.06
CA TYR A 82 19.59 4.13 9.36
C TYR A 82 18.81 5.17 10.17
N GLY A 83 19.23 5.45 11.41
CA GLY A 83 18.73 6.54 12.23
C GLY A 83 19.16 7.88 11.63
N ASP A 84 18.20 8.71 11.26
CA ASP A 84 18.49 10.07 10.79
C ASP A 84 18.75 10.96 12.00
N ASN A 85 20.01 11.23 12.29
CA ASN A 85 20.44 12.12 13.38
C ASN A 85 19.96 13.59 13.22
N ARG A 86 19.22 13.91 12.13
CA ARG A 86 18.76 15.26 11.79
C ARG A 86 17.28 15.49 12.03
N VAL A 87 16.50 14.44 12.37
CA VAL A 87 15.06 14.58 12.53
C VAL A 87 14.66 14.26 13.97
N ASN A 88 13.95 15.21 14.57
CA ASN A 88 13.36 15.12 15.90
C ASN A 88 12.70 13.77 16.18
N VAL A 89 12.93 13.25 17.37
CA VAL A 89 12.37 12.09 18.05
C VAL A 89 10.92 11.77 17.60
N GLY A 90 10.74 10.94 16.56
CA GLY A 90 9.39 10.56 16.09
C GLY A 90 9.33 9.85 14.75
N PHE A 91 10.29 10.06 13.85
CA PHE A 91 10.34 9.38 12.56
C PHE A 91 11.43 8.30 12.53
N THR A 92 11.16 7.21 13.22
CA THR A 92 12.01 6.01 13.12
C THR A 92 11.67 5.24 11.85
N GLN A 93 12.62 4.44 11.34
CA GLN A 93 12.38 3.54 10.22
C GLN A 93 11.14 2.66 10.45
N ALA A 94 10.94 2.15 11.65
CA ALA A 94 9.75 1.37 12.01
C ALA A 94 8.45 2.17 11.85
N SER A 95 8.45 3.46 12.17
CA SER A 95 7.28 4.33 11.97
C SER A 95 6.99 4.55 10.48
N ARG A 96 8.03 4.67 9.64
CA ARG A 96 7.88 4.76 8.18
C ARG A 96 7.27 3.49 7.60
N GLU A 97 7.78 2.33 7.97
CA GLU A 97 7.26 1.03 7.54
C GLU A 97 5.79 0.84 7.92
N GLN A 98 5.40 1.21 9.15
CA GLN A 98 4.01 1.19 9.57
C GLN A 98 3.14 2.16 8.74
N GLY A 99 3.67 3.32 8.39
CA GLY A 99 3.01 4.27 7.50
C GLY A 99 2.76 3.68 6.11
N ILE A 100 3.78 3.09 5.49
CA ILE A 100 3.69 2.43 4.18
C ILE A 100 2.66 1.30 4.22
N ARG A 101 2.72 0.43 5.21
CA ARG A 101 1.75 -0.67 5.38
C ARG A 101 0.30 -0.16 5.41
N ARG A 102 0.03 0.89 6.21
CA ARG A 102 -1.31 1.49 6.29
C ARG A 102 -1.75 2.10 4.97
N LEU A 103 -0.86 2.83 4.30
CA LEU A 103 -1.14 3.43 2.99
C LEU A 103 -1.41 2.36 1.93
N THR A 104 -0.64 1.29 1.91
CA THR A 104 -0.86 0.17 0.98
C THR A 104 -2.23 -0.46 1.17
N ALA A 105 -2.65 -0.71 2.42
CA ALA A 105 -3.98 -1.25 2.70
C ALA A 105 -5.10 -0.32 2.20
N ILE A 106 -4.97 1.00 2.44
CA ILE A 106 -5.93 2.00 1.94
C ILE A 106 -5.92 2.06 0.41
N ASN A 107 -4.75 2.02 -0.21
CA ASN A 107 -4.62 2.07 -1.67
C ASN A 107 -5.22 0.82 -2.34
N LEU A 108 -5.04 -0.37 -1.76
CA LEU A 108 -5.70 -1.58 -2.23
C LEU A 108 -7.22 -1.44 -2.24
N MET A 109 -7.80 -0.90 -1.17
CA MET A 109 -9.25 -0.66 -1.10
C MET A 109 -9.71 0.36 -2.15
N LYS A 110 -9.01 1.48 -2.29
CA LYS A 110 -9.33 2.51 -3.30
C LYS A 110 -9.19 1.96 -4.72
N ARG A 111 -8.18 1.13 -4.95
CA ARG A 111 -7.98 0.49 -6.26
C ARG A 111 -9.10 -0.47 -6.59
N MET A 112 -9.56 -1.27 -5.64
CA MET A 112 -10.73 -2.15 -5.80
C MET A 112 -12.01 -1.34 -6.11
N GLU A 113 -12.18 -0.17 -5.47
CA GLU A 113 -13.31 0.72 -5.74
C GLU A 113 -13.24 1.39 -7.13
N SER A 114 -12.04 1.53 -7.67
CA SER A 114 -11.80 2.14 -8.99
C SER A 114 -11.85 1.13 -10.13
N SER A 115 -11.21 -0.02 -9.97
CA SER A 115 -11.17 -1.11 -10.94
C SER A 115 -10.76 -2.41 -10.26
N VAL A 116 -11.61 -3.43 -10.37
CA VAL A 116 -11.34 -4.76 -9.81
C VAL A 116 -10.21 -5.45 -10.57
N TYR A 117 -10.13 -5.24 -11.87
CA TYR A 117 -9.04 -5.75 -12.70
C TYR A 117 -7.68 -5.18 -12.28
N SER A 118 -7.57 -3.86 -12.13
CA SER A 118 -6.34 -3.21 -11.66
C SER A 118 -5.98 -3.63 -10.22
N PHE A 119 -6.98 -3.86 -9.39
CA PHE A 119 -6.78 -4.42 -8.04
C PHE A 119 -6.16 -5.82 -8.10
N ASN A 120 -6.68 -6.71 -8.96
CA ASN A 120 -6.13 -8.06 -9.15
C ASN A 120 -4.67 -8.04 -9.59
N LEU A 121 -4.31 -7.17 -10.54
CA LEU A 121 -2.91 -6.99 -10.97
C LEU A 121 -2.00 -6.60 -9.80
N THR A 122 -2.50 -5.72 -8.93
CA THR A 122 -1.72 -5.28 -7.75
C THR A 122 -1.54 -6.40 -6.74
N LEU A 123 -2.58 -7.19 -6.47
CA LEU A 123 -2.49 -8.36 -5.59
C LEU A 123 -1.45 -9.37 -6.11
N THR A 124 -1.49 -9.65 -7.42
CA THR A 124 -0.54 -10.56 -8.09
C THR A 124 0.90 -10.08 -7.93
N ARG A 125 1.16 -8.78 -8.08
CA ARG A 125 2.49 -8.19 -7.91
C ARG A 125 2.99 -8.29 -6.48
N ILE A 126 2.14 -7.96 -5.50
CA ILE A 126 2.50 -8.08 -4.07
C ILE A 126 2.78 -9.54 -3.71
N LYS A 127 1.95 -10.48 -4.21
CA LYS A 127 2.16 -11.91 -4.01
C LYS A 127 3.50 -12.37 -4.58
N ALA A 128 3.83 -11.98 -5.80
CA ALA A 128 5.10 -12.33 -6.44
C ALA A 128 6.32 -11.82 -5.64
N LEU A 129 6.22 -10.61 -5.06
CA LEU A 129 7.26 -10.06 -4.18
C LEU A 129 7.40 -10.90 -2.90
N ILE A 130 6.31 -11.29 -2.28
CA ILE A 130 6.31 -12.14 -1.08
C ILE A 130 6.89 -13.51 -1.39
N ASP A 131 6.48 -14.15 -2.50
CA ASP A 131 6.97 -15.46 -2.92
C ASP A 131 8.49 -15.42 -3.19
N LYS A 132 8.98 -14.37 -3.87
CA LYS A 132 10.43 -14.14 -4.07
C LYS A 132 11.17 -14.03 -2.73
N THR A 133 10.60 -13.32 -1.77
CA THR A 133 11.19 -13.12 -0.43
C THR A 133 11.20 -14.43 0.37
N ILE A 134 10.12 -15.20 0.36
CA ILE A 134 10.04 -16.52 1.01
C ILE A 134 11.11 -17.45 0.43
N LYS A 135 11.21 -17.51 -0.91
CA LYS A 135 12.22 -18.31 -1.58
C LYS A 135 13.64 -17.93 -1.14
N ALA A 136 13.93 -16.65 -1.08
CA ALA A 136 15.22 -16.15 -0.65
C ALA A 136 15.54 -16.50 0.81
N ILE A 137 14.54 -16.49 1.70
CA ILE A 137 14.68 -16.95 3.10
C ILE A 137 14.93 -18.48 3.13
N ASP A 138 14.23 -19.24 2.31
CA ASP A 138 14.41 -20.71 2.23
C ASP A 138 15.78 -21.09 1.69
N ASP A 139 16.31 -20.34 0.72
CA ASP A 139 17.65 -20.54 0.19
C ASP A 139 18.73 -20.14 1.21
N PHE A 140 18.51 -19.08 1.99
CA PHE A 140 19.38 -18.73 3.11
C PHE A 140 19.46 -19.86 4.17
N ASN A 141 18.35 -20.51 4.47
CA ASN A 141 18.33 -21.65 5.40
C ASN A 141 19.16 -22.85 4.90
N LYS A 142 19.28 -23.03 3.59
CA LYS A 142 20.04 -24.13 2.98
C LYS A 142 21.55 -23.84 2.89
N PHE A 143 21.90 -22.59 2.69
CA PHE A 143 23.26 -22.11 2.45
C PHE A 143 23.61 -21.02 3.46
N THR A 144 24.25 -21.38 4.55
CA THR A 144 24.54 -20.55 5.74
C THR A 144 25.32 -19.24 5.46
N ASP A 145 25.63 -18.90 4.20
CA ASP A 145 26.55 -17.81 3.84
C ASP A 145 25.97 -16.78 2.85
N THR A 146 24.67 -16.79 2.60
CA THR A 146 24.07 -15.85 1.64
C THR A 146 23.58 -14.59 2.37
N LYS A 147 24.27 -13.48 2.19
CA LYS A 147 23.77 -12.16 2.57
C LYS A 147 22.59 -11.81 1.65
N LEU A 148 21.39 -11.83 2.17
CA LEU A 148 20.22 -11.36 1.45
C LEU A 148 20.28 -9.84 1.41
N ASP A 149 20.47 -9.31 0.22
CA ASP A 149 20.36 -7.91 -0.04
C ASP A 149 18.87 -7.60 -0.29
N LEU A 150 18.19 -7.00 0.69
CA LEU A 150 16.79 -6.60 0.53
C LEU A 150 16.62 -5.50 -0.55
N THR A 151 17.71 -4.96 -1.09
CA THR A 151 17.65 -4.09 -2.28
C THR A 151 17.18 -4.85 -3.52
N ASP A 152 17.38 -6.18 -3.62
CA ASP A 152 16.85 -6.99 -4.73
C ASP A 152 15.31 -7.14 -4.65
N ILE A 153 14.71 -6.87 -3.50
CA ILE A 153 13.25 -6.85 -3.34
C ILE A 153 12.66 -5.58 -3.98
N SER A 154 13.49 -4.56 -4.18
CA SER A 154 13.07 -3.29 -4.76
C SER A 154 13.14 -3.23 -6.29
N ASP A 155 13.70 -4.25 -6.97
CA ASP A 155 13.71 -4.33 -8.43
C ASP A 155 12.36 -4.82 -9.00
N VAL A 156 11.26 -4.30 -8.46
CA VAL A 156 9.99 -4.27 -9.16
C VAL A 156 10.01 -3.03 -10.06
N ASP A 157 11.05 -2.97 -10.93
CA ASP A 157 11.07 -2.05 -12.04
C ASP A 157 10.01 -2.51 -13.05
N GLU A 158 9.03 -1.73 -13.22
CA GLU A 158 7.93 -1.71 -14.19
C GLU A 158 6.56 -1.63 -13.53
N PHE A 159 6.39 -0.63 -12.67
CA PHE A 159 5.07 -0.07 -12.47
C PHE A 159 4.87 0.98 -13.59
N ASP A 160 3.88 0.73 -14.42
CA ASP A 160 3.44 1.57 -15.51
C ASP A 160 3.31 3.04 -15.05
N ASP A 161 3.74 3.99 -15.87
CA ASP A 161 3.95 5.43 -15.60
C ASP A 161 2.76 6.20 -14.99
N GLU A 162 1.61 5.58 -14.80
CA GLU A 162 0.42 6.24 -14.24
C GLU A 162 0.34 6.23 -12.70
N ASP A 163 1.19 5.46 -12.01
CA ASP A 163 1.16 5.29 -10.55
C ASP A 163 2.41 5.83 -9.82
N GLN A 164 2.89 7.02 -10.19
CA GLN A 164 4.06 7.67 -9.57
C GLN A 164 4.02 7.74 -8.04
N ASN A 165 2.83 7.72 -7.43
CA ASN A 165 2.67 7.72 -5.97
C ASN A 165 3.02 6.37 -5.31
N VAL A 166 3.02 5.26 -6.05
CA VAL A 166 3.34 3.93 -5.50
C VAL A 166 4.84 3.68 -5.60
N ASP A 167 5.47 4.11 -6.70
CA ASP A 167 6.93 4.02 -6.90
C ASP A 167 7.71 4.83 -5.86
N ASP A 168 7.24 6.00 -5.47
CA ASP A 168 7.84 6.80 -4.40
C ASP A 168 7.74 6.09 -3.04
N LEU A 169 6.67 5.37 -2.76
CA LEU A 169 6.50 4.57 -1.54
C LEU A 169 7.44 3.36 -1.52
N PHE A 170 7.63 2.69 -2.66
CA PHE A 170 8.56 1.57 -2.80
C PHE A 170 10.02 2.02 -2.85
N SER A 171 10.32 3.20 -3.40
CA SER A 171 11.68 3.74 -3.47
C SER A 171 12.28 4.06 -2.10
N PHE A 172 11.46 4.31 -1.08
CA PHE A 172 11.92 4.50 0.30
C PHE A 172 12.51 3.22 0.92
N GLY A 173 12.12 2.03 0.45
CA GLY A 173 12.69 0.73 0.87
C GLY A 173 14.06 0.43 0.25
N LYS A 174 14.43 1.06 -0.85
CA LYS A 174 15.66 0.79 -1.63
C LYS A 174 16.98 1.02 -0.89
N LYS A 175 16.99 1.69 0.26
CA LYS A 175 18.23 2.07 0.97
C LYS A 175 18.58 1.21 2.17
N ILE A 176 17.73 0.30 2.59
CA ILE A 176 17.92 -0.45 3.83
C ILE A 176 18.30 -1.89 3.51
N LYS A 177 19.52 -2.23 3.87
CA LYS A 177 20.06 -3.60 3.77
C LYS A 177 20.04 -4.24 5.14
N ILE A 178 19.12 -5.15 5.39
CA ILE A 178 19.06 -5.92 6.63
C ILE A 178 19.55 -7.33 6.35
N SER A 179 20.51 -7.81 7.13
CA SER A 179 20.99 -9.18 7.04
C SER A 179 19.96 -10.14 7.66
N LEU A 180 19.58 -11.21 6.96
CA LEU A 180 18.70 -12.23 7.51
C LEU A 180 19.28 -12.87 8.78
N ALA A 181 20.61 -12.94 8.91
CA ALA A 181 21.27 -13.43 10.14
C ALA A 181 20.97 -12.57 11.38
N ASP A 182 20.60 -11.30 11.18
CA ASP A 182 20.26 -10.36 12.25
C ASP A 182 18.73 -10.30 12.53
N MET A 183 17.93 -11.13 11.84
CA MET A 183 16.47 -11.15 11.92
C MET A 183 15.92 -12.44 12.54
N ASP A 184 14.75 -12.37 13.13
CA ASP A 184 13.86 -13.52 13.32
C ASP A 184 13.15 -13.85 11.99
N TYR A 185 13.95 -14.33 11.04
CA TYR A 185 13.45 -14.64 9.70
C TYR A 185 12.46 -15.82 9.69
N VAL A 186 12.49 -16.67 10.71
CA VAL A 186 11.53 -17.80 10.85
C VAL A 186 10.12 -17.26 11.10
N SER A 187 9.97 -16.36 12.06
CA SER A 187 8.69 -15.71 12.32
C SER A 187 8.25 -14.84 11.16
N TRP A 188 9.18 -14.12 10.52
CA TRP A 188 8.87 -13.32 9.35
C TRP A 188 8.39 -14.16 8.18
N ARG A 189 9.08 -15.24 7.84
CA ARG A 189 8.67 -16.22 6.82
C ARG A 189 7.25 -16.75 7.06
N LYS A 190 6.93 -17.09 8.33
CA LYS A 190 5.61 -17.58 8.69
C LYS A 190 4.52 -16.53 8.49
N SER A 191 4.81 -15.27 8.76
CA SER A 191 3.89 -14.15 8.54
C SER A 191 3.73 -13.84 7.06
N LEU A 192 4.83 -13.88 6.27
CA LEU A 192 4.80 -13.75 4.82
C LEU A 192 3.97 -14.85 4.17
N GLN A 193 4.09 -16.10 4.65
CA GLN A 193 3.30 -17.22 4.11
C GLN A 193 1.81 -16.99 4.32
N LYS A 194 1.39 -16.51 5.49
CA LYS A 194 -0.01 -16.19 5.75
C LYS A 194 -0.53 -15.10 4.81
N ASP A 195 0.26 -14.04 4.58
CA ASP A 195 -0.10 -12.99 3.65
C ASP A 195 -0.19 -13.53 2.21
N ALA A 196 0.74 -14.42 1.80
CA ALA A 196 0.72 -15.07 0.49
C ALA A 196 -0.54 -15.91 0.27
N ASP A 197 -0.94 -16.71 1.28
CA ASP A 197 -2.14 -17.56 1.22
C ASP A 197 -3.42 -16.71 1.08
N ILE A 198 -3.50 -15.59 1.79
CA ILE A 198 -4.63 -14.65 1.68
C ILE A 198 -4.64 -13.96 0.30
N LEU A 199 -3.49 -13.52 -0.19
CA LEU A 199 -3.38 -12.90 -1.52
C LEU A 199 -3.74 -13.88 -2.64
N GLU A 200 -3.35 -15.15 -2.52
CA GLU A 200 -3.74 -16.21 -3.45
C GLU A 200 -5.26 -16.38 -3.47
N LEU A 201 -5.88 -16.48 -2.29
CA LEU A 201 -7.33 -16.57 -2.17
C LEU A 201 -8.01 -15.35 -2.82
N LEU A 202 -7.56 -14.13 -2.50
CA LEU A 202 -8.10 -12.91 -3.09
C LEU A 202 -7.95 -12.88 -4.62
N THR A 203 -6.78 -13.28 -5.14
CA THR A 203 -6.51 -13.34 -6.58
C THR A 203 -7.44 -14.34 -7.28
N LEU A 204 -7.66 -15.51 -6.65
CA LEU A 204 -8.64 -16.50 -7.16
C LEU A 204 -10.06 -15.94 -7.13
N MET A 205 -10.43 -15.25 -6.06
CA MET A 205 -11.75 -14.65 -5.90
C MET A 205 -12.09 -13.61 -6.98
N VAL A 206 -11.13 -12.85 -7.45
CA VAL A 206 -11.34 -11.78 -8.46
C VAL A 206 -10.81 -12.14 -9.84
N GLY A 207 -10.22 -13.33 -10.01
CA GLY A 207 -9.50 -13.74 -11.22
C GLY A 207 -10.34 -13.78 -12.48
N ASP A 208 -11.64 -14.07 -12.35
CA ASP A 208 -12.56 -14.14 -13.46
C ASP A 208 -13.07 -12.75 -13.93
N ILE A 209 -12.77 -11.69 -13.17
CA ILE A 209 -13.19 -10.33 -13.51
C ILE A 209 -12.15 -9.71 -14.46
N THR A 210 -12.44 -9.82 -15.75
CA THR A 210 -11.67 -9.17 -16.81
C THR A 210 -12.06 -7.69 -16.94
N PRO A 211 -11.32 -6.86 -17.71
CA PRO A 211 -11.71 -5.46 -17.95
C PRO A 211 -13.13 -5.31 -18.53
N GLU A 212 -13.62 -6.31 -19.28
CA GLU A 212 -14.94 -6.28 -19.89
C GLU A 212 -16.07 -6.53 -18.87
N HIS A 213 -15.76 -7.22 -17.77
CA HIS A 213 -16.69 -7.54 -16.68
C HIS A 213 -16.49 -6.67 -15.44
N ASP A 214 -15.57 -5.71 -15.50
CA ASP A 214 -15.32 -4.75 -14.43
C ASP A 214 -16.31 -3.58 -14.52
N LEU A 215 -17.18 -3.46 -13.52
CA LEU A 215 -18.21 -2.41 -13.47
C LEU A 215 -17.76 -1.15 -12.69
N LYS A 216 -16.48 -1.07 -12.35
CA LYS A 216 -15.90 0.04 -11.59
C LYS A 216 -15.13 1.04 -12.45
#